data_8200b728c8f05b8c5d7e95db127976cf
#
_entry.id   8200b728c8f05b8c5d7e95db127976cf
#
_cell.length_a   1.000
_cell.length_b   1.000
_cell.length_c   1.000
_cell.angle_alpha   90.00
_cell.angle_beta   90.00
_cell.angle_gamma   90.00
#
_symmetry.space_group_name_H-M   'P 1'
#
loop_
_entity.id
_entity.type
_entity.pdbx_description
1 polymer ?
#
loop_
_entity_poly.entity_id
_entity_poly.type
_entity_poly.pdbx_seq_one_letter_code
_entity_poly.pdbx_strand_id
1 'polypeptide(L)'
;MSLSYEFTAPRRIVLGSGRRKDLGTLVAPLGRRVFLLPGSRVLEQHGELQGAIDRLRQAHLEVIPLETVTHEPTVADVDRVVTAIRSHQPQGTDLLLALGGGSAIDLAKAAAAVVAHPEVEGISRFLEGTPEKIELTREVLPIVAVPTTAGTGSEATRNGVISSPEQRAKRSIRSERLLPRLVLVDPELTLSLPPKVTAATGLDAITQLIESYISRRATPLSRMLVLQGLPGTCDALRTACREGGHLPSREILAQAALLSGLALANSGLGLAHGVAAALGVHANVSHGLACAVMLPAALRYNLDCKTDDLATLSWLLLGPTAESPRQAAQRLIDTLEILLLELQIPRQLRELGVRHEQLPDLVRDSRGNSLNGNPRDVSEAELREVLESVW
;
A
#
# COMPACT_ATOMS: atom_id res chain seq x y z
N MET A 1 -22.18 -15.12 18.58
CA MET A 1 -22.11 -13.82 17.89
C MET A 1 -22.62 -14.03 16.47
N SER A 2 -23.50 -13.15 15.96
CA SER A 2 -23.93 -13.20 14.54
C SER A 2 -22.74 -12.86 13.66
N LEU A 3 -22.48 -13.67 12.65
CA LEU A 3 -21.44 -13.40 11.66
C LEU A 3 -21.97 -12.33 10.70
N SER A 4 -21.43 -11.10 10.76
CA SER A 4 -21.84 -9.97 9.91
C SER A 4 -20.61 -9.17 9.52
N TYR A 5 -20.33 -9.07 8.22
CA TYR A 5 -19.28 -8.23 7.66
C TYR A 5 -19.56 -7.94 6.18
N GLU A 6 -18.96 -6.88 5.66
CA GLU A 6 -18.92 -6.55 4.24
C GLU A 6 -17.53 -6.84 3.69
N PHE A 7 -17.44 -7.17 2.41
CA PHE A 7 -16.18 -7.39 1.73
C PHE A 7 -16.18 -6.68 0.38
N THR A 8 -15.20 -5.82 0.18
CA THR A 8 -15.01 -5.06 -1.06
C THR A 8 -13.69 -5.41 -1.72
N ALA A 9 -13.69 -5.54 -3.05
CA ALA A 9 -12.52 -5.86 -3.85
C ALA A 9 -12.60 -5.22 -5.25
N PRO A 10 -11.49 -5.10 -5.98
CA PRO A 10 -11.50 -4.76 -7.40
C PRO A 10 -12.40 -5.69 -8.20
N ARG A 11 -13.02 -5.15 -9.26
CA ARG A 11 -13.96 -5.94 -10.06
C ARG A 11 -13.31 -7.14 -10.78
N ARG A 12 -12.05 -6.97 -11.21
CA ARG A 12 -11.27 -8.03 -11.86
C ARG A 12 -9.82 -7.94 -11.44
N ILE A 13 -9.25 -9.07 -11.05
CA ILE A 13 -7.84 -9.21 -10.69
C ILE A 13 -7.23 -10.25 -11.60
N VAL A 14 -6.11 -9.93 -12.23
CA VAL A 14 -5.29 -10.81 -13.04
C VAL A 14 -3.88 -10.80 -12.46
N LEU A 15 -3.39 -11.96 -12.03
CA LEU A 15 -2.06 -12.13 -11.48
C LEU A 15 -1.32 -13.24 -12.23
N GLY A 16 -0.06 -13.02 -12.52
CA GLY A 16 0.85 -14.01 -13.08
C GLY A 16 1.98 -13.41 -13.88
N SER A 17 3.11 -14.12 -13.95
CA SER A 17 4.28 -13.71 -14.69
C SER A 17 4.01 -13.65 -16.19
N GLY A 18 4.48 -12.60 -16.85
CA GLY A 18 4.25 -12.33 -18.26
C GLY A 18 2.86 -11.82 -18.63
N ARG A 19 1.92 -11.69 -17.67
CA ARG A 19 0.53 -11.29 -17.94
C ARG A 19 0.40 -9.84 -18.42
N ARG A 20 1.43 -8.99 -18.26
CA ARG A 20 1.47 -7.66 -18.87
C ARG A 20 1.33 -7.68 -20.38
N LYS A 21 1.63 -8.83 -21.03
CA LYS A 21 1.43 -9.03 -22.47
C LYS A 21 -0.04 -8.94 -22.88
N ASP A 22 -0.94 -9.26 -21.96
CA ASP A 22 -2.39 -9.21 -22.17
C ASP A 22 -3.00 -7.82 -21.95
N LEU A 23 -2.20 -6.81 -21.59
CA LEU A 23 -2.66 -5.49 -21.14
C LEU A 23 -3.69 -4.89 -22.11
N GLY A 24 -3.38 -4.84 -23.39
CA GLY A 24 -4.28 -4.28 -24.41
C GLY A 24 -5.63 -5.00 -24.47
N THR A 25 -5.61 -6.32 -24.50
CA THR A 25 -6.83 -7.16 -24.55
C THR A 25 -7.68 -7.02 -23.30
N LEU A 26 -7.03 -6.88 -22.13
CA LEU A 26 -7.70 -6.73 -20.84
C LEU A 26 -8.34 -5.34 -20.69
N VAL A 27 -7.71 -4.31 -21.24
CA VAL A 27 -8.13 -2.90 -21.10
C VAL A 27 -9.17 -2.50 -22.15
N ALA A 28 -9.09 -3.00 -23.39
CA ALA A 28 -9.97 -2.64 -24.50
C ALA A 28 -11.49 -2.72 -24.18
N PRO A 29 -12.00 -3.68 -23.38
CA PRO A 29 -13.41 -3.70 -23.01
C PRO A 29 -13.84 -2.59 -22.05
N LEU A 30 -12.91 -1.86 -21.45
CA LEU A 30 -13.19 -0.86 -20.44
C LEU A 30 -13.35 0.56 -21.01
N GLY A 31 -12.82 0.81 -22.22
CA GLY A 31 -12.89 2.14 -22.83
C GLY A 31 -12.17 2.21 -24.17
N ARG A 32 -11.99 3.42 -24.69
CA ARG A 32 -11.34 3.70 -25.98
C ARG A 32 -10.09 4.54 -25.89
N ARG A 33 -10.01 5.41 -24.88
CA ARG A 33 -8.88 6.31 -24.65
C ARG A 33 -8.33 6.12 -23.25
N VAL A 34 -7.02 5.98 -23.16
CA VAL A 34 -6.28 5.67 -21.93
C VAL A 34 -5.42 6.85 -21.55
N PHE A 35 -5.71 7.48 -20.42
CA PHE A 35 -4.79 8.37 -19.74
C PHE A 35 -3.80 7.52 -18.97
N LEU A 36 -2.57 7.41 -19.45
CA LEU A 36 -1.53 6.55 -18.88
C LEU A 36 -0.65 7.35 -17.93
N LEU A 37 -0.70 7.00 -16.63
CA LEU A 37 0.08 7.60 -15.55
C LEU A 37 1.25 6.67 -15.18
N PRO A 38 2.50 6.97 -15.60
CA PRO A 38 3.66 6.19 -15.22
C PRO A 38 4.18 6.64 -13.84
N GLY A 39 4.60 5.67 -13.02
CA GLY A 39 5.06 5.89 -11.64
C GLY A 39 6.58 5.87 -11.45
N SER A 40 7.36 5.66 -12.51
CA SER A 40 8.82 5.58 -12.37
C SER A 40 9.51 5.77 -13.71
N ARG A 41 10.62 6.51 -13.72
CA ARG A 41 11.52 6.61 -14.88
C ARG A 41 12.23 5.28 -15.19
N VAL A 42 12.33 4.39 -14.22
CA VAL A 42 12.91 3.05 -14.41
C VAL A 42 12.10 2.24 -15.43
N LEU A 43 10.77 2.41 -15.46
CA LEU A 43 9.89 1.76 -16.44
C LEU A 43 10.21 2.20 -17.89
N GLU A 44 10.56 3.46 -18.07
CA GLU A 44 10.99 4.01 -19.36
C GLU A 44 12.36 3.44 -19.76
N GLN A 45 13.32 3.46 -18.83
CA GLN A 45 14.69 2.96 -19.06
C GLN A 45 14.72 1.47 -19.43
N HIS A 46 13.83 0.67 -18.88
CA HIS A 46 13.70 -0.76 -19.19
C HIS A 46 12.72 -1.08 -20.33
N GLY A 47 12.18 -0.07 -21.02
CA GLY A 47 11.26 -0.24 -22.13
C GLY A 47 9.85 -0.72 -21.75
N GLU A 48 9.55 -0.88 -20.46
CA GLU A 48 8.24 -1.36 -20.01
C GLU A 48 7.12 -0.34 -20.26
N LEU A 49 7.42 0.96 -20.15
CA LEU A 49 6.46 2.01 -20.47
C LEU A 49 6.11 1.99 -21.97
N GLN A 50 7.11 1.95 -22.84
CA GLN A 50 6.89 1.89 -24.29
C GLN A 50 6.17 0.60 -24.67
N GLY A 51 6.57 -0.54 -24.08
CA GLY A 51 5.89 -1.81 -24.29
C GLY A 51 4.40 -1.79 -23.88
N ALA A 52 4.05 -1.11 -22.79
CA ALA A 52 2.66 -0.92 -22.39
C ALA A 52 1.87 -0.07 -23.40
N ILE A 53 2.45 1.05 -23.86
CA ILE A 53 1.86 1.92 -24.89
C ILE A 53 1.60 1.13 -26.18
N ASP A 54 2.57 0.34 -26.64
CA ASP A 54 2.45 -0.44 -27.88
C ASP A 54 1.36 -1.49 -27.78
N ARG A 55 1.25 -2.22 -26.66
CA ARG A 55 0.19 -3.20 -26.41
C ARG A 55 -1.21 -2.57 -26.40
N LEU A 56 -1.35 -1.39 -25.79
CA LEU A 56 -2.60 -0.65 -25.77
C LEU A 56 -2.99 -0.18 -27.19
N ARG A 57 -2.05 0.37 -27.96
CA ARG A 57 -2.27 0.79 -29.34
C ARG A 57 -2.58 -0.37 -30.28
N GLN A 58 -1.92 -1.53 -30.11
CA GLN A 58 -2.24 -2.75 -30.85
C GLN A 58 -3.67 -3.24 -30.61
N ALA A 59 -4.23 -2.91 -29.44
CA ALA A 59 -5.63 -3.18 -29.10
C ALA A 59 -6.58 -2.04 -29.53
N HIS A 60 -6.12 -1.15 -30.44
CA HIS A 60 -6.88 -0.02 -30.97
C HIS A 60 -7.30 1.03 -29.93
N LEU A 61 -6.54 1.15 -28.84
CA LEU A 61 -6.77 2.18 -27.83
C LEU A 61 -5.94 3.46 -28.15
N GLU A 62 -6.56 4.60 -28.00
CA GLU A 62 -5.84 5.88 -27.97
C GLU A 62 -5.10 5.99 -26.63
N VAL A 63 -3.81 6.33 -26.65
CA VAL A 63 -3.01 6.45 -25.42
C VAL A 63 -2.46 7.85 -25.29
N ILE A 64 -2.81 8.50 -24.19
CA ILE A 64 -2.33 9.82 -23.78
C ILE A 64 -1.43 9.62 -22.57
N PRO A 65 -0.09 9.65 -22.72
CA PRO A 65 0.82 9.62 -21.59
C PRO A 65 0.70 10.89 -20.75
N LEU A 66 0.61 10.71 -19.43
CA LEU A 66 0.66 11.78 -18.45
C LEU A 66 2.07 11.95 -17.87
N GLU A 67 2.27 12.99 -17.09
CA GLU A 67 3.53 13.24 -16.38
C GLU A 67 3.90 12.08 -15.44
N THR A 68 5.19 11.68 -15.43
CA THR A 68 5.70 10.64 -14.52
C THR A 68 5.89 11.21 -13.14
N VAL A 69 5.29 10.57 -12.12
CA VAL A 69 5.47 10.93 -10.72
C VAL A 69 6.41 9.95 -10.02
N THR A 70 7.52 10.46 -9.49
CA THR A 70 8.62 9.66 -8.91
C THR A 70 8.72 9.77 -7.39
N HIS A 71 7.75 10.38 -6.74
CA HIS A 71 7.67 10.62 -5.29
C HIS A 71 6.27 10.30 -4.78
N GLU A 72 6.06 10.39 -3.49
CA GLU A 72 4.72 10.28 -2.90
C GLU A 72 3.84 11.43 -3.41
N PRO A 73 2.60 11.15 -3.87
CA PRO A 73 1.78 12.15 -4.55
C PRO A 73 1.36 13.27 -3.60
N THR A 74 1.49 14.49 -4.08
CA THR A 74 1.06 15.70 -3.38
C THR A 74 -0.24 16.25 -3.95
N VAL A 75 -0.88 17.18 -3.24
CA VAL A 75 -2.03 17.94 -3.74
C VAL A 75 -1.71 18.58 -5.09
N ALA A 76 -0.53 19.20 -5.23
CA ALA A 76 -0.10 19.84 -6.47
C ALA A 76 0.07 18.85 -7.63
N ASP A 77 0.50 17.61 -7.36
CA ASP A 77 0.58 16.57 -8.40
C ASP A 77 -0.81 16.20 -8.91
N VAL A 78 -1.78 16.07 -8.01
CA VAL A 78 -3.18 15.79 -8.40
C VAL A 78 -3.71 16.91 -9.29
N ASP A 79 -3.48 18.17 -8.93
CA ASP A 79 -3.99 19.33 -9.68
C ASP A 79 -3.36 19.40 -11.09
N ARG A 80 -2.06 19.09 -11.23
CA ARG A 80 -1.40 19.02 -12.55
C ARG A 80 -1.98 17.91 -13.42
N VAL A 81 -2.11 16.70 -12.86
CA VAL A 81 -2.67 15.55 -13.58
C VAL A 81 -4.13 15.79 -13.97
N VAL A 82 -4.94 16.37 -13.10
CA VAL A 82 -6.33 16.73 -13.38
C VAL A 82 -6.40 17.77 -14.50
N THR A 83 -5.56 18.80 -14.47
CA THR A 83 -5.48 19.82 -15.51
C THR A 83 -5.13 19.20 -16.87
N ALA A 84 -4.13 18.29 -16.90
CA ALA A 84 -3.76 17.57 -18.10
C ALA A 84 -4.91 16.71 -18.64
N ILE A 85 -5.61 15.96 -17.80
CA ILE A 85 -6.77 15.15 -18.22
C ILE A 85 -7.90 16.04 -18.75
N ARG A 86 -8.25 17.12 -18.04
CA ARG A 86 -9.33 18.04 -18.42
C ARG A 86 -9.06 18.75 -19.75
N SER A 87 -7.80 19.04 -20.10
CA SER A 87 -7.45 19.66 -21.40
C SER A 87 -7.83 18.77 -22.60
N HIS A 88 -7.96 17.46 -22.38
CA HIS A 88 -8.42 16.49 -23.38
C HIS A 88 -9.93 16.23 -23.36
N GLN A 89 -10.71 17.02 -22.60
CA GLN A 89 -12.17 16.90 -22.50
C GLN A 89 -12.61 15.43 -22.25
N PRO A 90 -12.32 14.87 -21.08
CA PRO A 90 -12.57 13.46 -20.80
C PRO A 90 -14.05 13.08 -20.91
N GLN A 91 -14.32 11.89 -21.43
CA GLN A 91 -15.64 11.35 -21.68
C GLN A 91 -15.85 10.01 -20.96
N GLY A 92 -17.07 9.53 -20.91
CA GLY A 92 -17.42 8.26 -20.24
C GLY A 92 -16.79 7.00 -20.86
N THR A 93 -16.17 7.12 -22.04
CA THR A 93 -15.42 6.03 -22.70
C THR A 93 -13.92 6.07 -22.43
N ASP A 94 -13.47 7.00 -21.61
CA ASP A 94 -12.07 7.14 -21.22
C ASP A 94 -11.78 6.34 -19.93
N LEU A 95 -10.51 6.02 -19.73
CA LEU A 95 -10.07 5.37 -18.52
C LEU A 95 -8.70 5.91 -18.06
N LEU A 96 -8.39 5.71 -16.79
CA LEU A 96 -7.12 6.08 -16.19
C LEU A 96 -6.34 4.83 -15.83
N LEU A 97 -5.16 4.66 -16.42
CA LEU A 97 -4.28 3.53 -16.17
C LEU A 97 -3.04 3.99 -15.40
N ALA A 98 -2.87 3.49 -14.19
CA ALA A 98 -1.65 3.66 -13.41
C ALA A 98 -0.70 2.47 -13.64
N LEU A 99 0.47 2.75 -14.21
CA LEU A 99 1.57 1.79 -14.34
C LEU A 99 2.70 2.22 -13.41
N GLY A 100 2.73 1.69 -12.18
CA GLY A 100 3.67 2.15 -11.17
C GLY A 100 3.43 1.57 -9.80
N GLY A 101 4.17 2.03 -8.81
CA GLY A 101 3.95 1.68 -7.41
C GLY A 101 2.71 2.34 -6.81
N GLY A 102 2.54 2.21 -5.49
CA GLY A 102 1.40 2.78 -4.76
C GLY A 102 1.17 4.26 -5.02
N SER A 103 2.24 5.06 -5.13
CA SER A 103 2.16 6.50 -5.42
C SER A 103 1.42 6.82 -6.73
N ALA A 104 1.70 6.10 -7.81
CA ALA A 104 1.03 6.29 -9.09
C ALA A 104 -0.45 5.86 -9.02
N ILE A 105 -0.73 4.77 -8.31
CA ILE A 105 -2.08 4.25 -8.15
C ILE A 105 -2.92 5.21 -7.29
N ASP A 106 -2.36 5.73 -6.21
CA ASP A 106 -3.03 6.70 -5.34
C ASP A 106 -3.29 8.02 -6.06
N LEU A 107 -2.32 8.49 -6.84
CA LEU A 107 -2.48 9.68 -7.68
C LEU A 107 -3.60 9.50 -8.72
N ALA A 108 -3.65 8.33 -9.38
CA ALA A 108 -4.70 8.02 -10.34
C ALA A 108 -6.08 8.03 -9.69
N LYS A 109 -6.22 7.43 -8.49
CA LYS A 109 -7.48 7.46 -7.74
C LYS A 109 -7.91 8.88 -7.37
N ALA A 110 -6.98 9.69 -6.85
CA ALA A 110 -7.25 11.07 -6.50
C ALA A 110 -7.63 11.91 -7.73
N ALA A 111 -6.89 11.77 -8.82
CA ALA A 111 -7.20 12.47 -10.08
C ALA A 111 -8.56 12.06 -10.63
N ALA A 112 -8.91 10.77 -10.63
CA ALA A 112 -10.21 10.28 -11.09
C ALA A 112 -11.37 10.90 -10.29
N ALA A 113 -11.22 11.06 -8.97
CA ALA A 113 -12.21 11.71 -8.12
C ALA A 113 -12.45 13.18 -8.51
N VAL A 114 -11.38 13.95 -8.69
CA VAL A 114 -11.49 15.37 -9.02
C VAL A 114 -11.98 15.57 -10.46
N VAL A 115 -11.57 14.72 -11.40
CA VAL A 115 -12.05 14.76 -12.78
C VAL A 115 -13.56 14.53 -12.86
N ALA A 116 -14.11 13.63 -12.04
CA ALA A 116 -15.53 13.35 -11.97
C ALA A 116 -16.38 14.54 -11.43
N HIS A 117 -15.75 15.50 -10.75
CA HIS A 117 -16.42 16.65 -10.13
C HIS A 117 -15.85 17.97 -10.66
N PRO A 118 -16.23 18.39 -11.89
CA PRO A 118 -15.65 19.58 -12.53
C PRO A 118 -15.94 20.89 -11.78
N GLU A 119 -16.95 20.89 -10.90
CA GLU A 119 -17.30 22.02 -10.03
C GLU A 119 -16.40 22.14 -8.78
N VAL A 120 -15.54 21.13 -8.52
CA VAL A 120 -14.65 21.13 -7.36
C VAL A 120 -13.23 21.51 -7.78
N GLU A 121 -12.69 22.49 -7.09
CA GLU A 121 -11.31 22.91 -7.25
C GLU A 121 -10.41 22.06 -6.35
N GLY A 122 -9.57 21.20 -6.96
CA GLY A 122 -8.55 20.41 -6.31
C GLY A 122 -9.04 19.26 -5.43
N ILE A 123 -8.09 18.43 -5.02
CA ILE A 123 -8.33 17.21 -4.25
C ILE A 123 -8.64 17.49 -2.77
N SER A 124 -8.20 18.63 -2.22
CA SER A 124 -8.26 18.91 -0.78
C SER A 124 -9.65 18.75 -0.18
N ARG A 125 -10.69 19.04 -0.96
CA ARG A 125 -12.09 18.90 -0.51
C ARG A 125 -12.59 17.46 -0.39
N PHE A 126 -11.86 16.49 -0.93
CA PHE A 126 -12.18 15.06 -0.80
C PHE A 126 -11.35 14.35 0.28
N LEU A 127 -10.34 15.02 0.83
CA LEU A 127 -9.44 14.41 1.80
C LEU A 127 -10.05 14.32 3.19
N GLU A 128 -9.82 13.20 3.87
CA GLU A 128 -10.27 12.98 5.25
C GLU A 128 -9.67 14.02 6.21
N GLY A 129 -10.46 14.47 7.18
CA GLY A 129 -10.01 15.43 8.19
C GLY A 129 -9.89 16.88 7.69
N THR A 130 -10.41 17.20 6.51
CA THR A 130 -10.60 18.60 6.07
C THR A 130 -11.94 19.16 6.56
N PRO A 131 -12.01 20.45 6.98
CA PRO A 131 -13.25 21.01 7.53
C PRO A 131 -14.45 20.97 6.57
N GLU A 132 -14.19 21.10 5.28
CA GLU A 132 -15.23 21.17 4.24
C GLU A 132 -15.24 19.92 3.35
N LYS A 133 -14.91 18.76 3.92
CA LYS A 133 -14.91 17.51 3.17
C LYS A 133 -16.25 17.27 2.49
N ILE A 134 -16.18 16.93 1.21
CA ILE A 134 -17.32 16.49 0.41
C ILE A 134 -17.20 15.01 0.07
N GLU A 135 -18.34 14.36 -0.15
CA GLU A 135 -18.38 12.96 -0.54
C GLU A 135 -18.22 12.82 -2.07
N LEU A 136 -17.58 11.73 -2.49
CA LEU A 136 -17.48 11.35 -3.89
C LEU A 136 -18.81 10.74 -4.35
N THR A 137 -19.66 11.54 -5.00
CA THR A 137 -21.03 11.14 -5.38
C THR A 137 -21.14 10.64 -6.82
N ARG A 138 -20.25 11.07 -7.71
CA ARG A 138 -20.30 10.70 -9.14
C ARG A 138 -19.41 9.49 -9.43
N GLU A 139 -19.76 8.75 -10.49
CA GLU A 139 -18.89 7.69 -11.03
C GLU A 139 -17.62 8.32 -11.60
N VAL A 140 -16.48 7.68 -11.32
CA VAL A 140 -15.17 8.09 -11.80
C VAL A 140 -14.82 7.39 -13.11
N LEU A 141 -13.85 7.92 -13.84
CA LEU A 141 -13.25 7.18 -14.95
C LEU A 141 -12.79 5.80 -14.46
N PRO A 142 -13.03 4.71 -15.22
CA PRO A 142 -12.53 3.40 -14.85
C PRO A 142 -11.03 3.42 -14.56
N ILE A 143 -10.63 2.93 -13.40
CA ILE A 143 -9.24 2.87 -12.98
C ILE A 143 -8.70 1.48 -13.31
N VAL A 144 -7.56 1.44 -13.99
CA VAL A 144 -6.75 0.23 -14.20
C VAL A 144 -5.46 0.39 -13.41
N ALA A 145 -5.16 -0.55 -12.53
CA ALA A 145 -3.95 -0.55 -11.72
C ALA A 145 -2.99 -1.67 -12.17
N VAL A 146 -1.77 -1.29 -12.52
CA VAL A 146 -0.69 -2.19 -12.90
C VAL A 146 0.49 -1.90 -11.96
N PRO A 147 0.53 -2.56 -10.77
CA PRO A 147 1.57 -2.32 -9.79
C PRO A 147 2.93 -2.80 -10.29
N THR A 148 3.97 -2.02 -10.00
CA THR A 148 5.37 -2.33 -10.30
C THR A 148 6.23 -2.46 -9.05
N THR A 149 5.60 -2.41 -7.88
CA THR A 149 6.19 -2.70 -6.56
C THR A 149 5.32 -3.74 -5.86
N ALA A 150 5.91 -4.53 -4.98
CA ALA A 150 5.21 -5.51 -4.16
C ALA A 150 5.20 -5.04 -2.70
N GLY A 151 4.25 -4.17 -2.35
CA GLY A 151 4.22 -3.57 -1.01
C GLY A 151 2.86 -3.03 -0.61
N THR A 152 2.54 -1.83 -1.03
CA THR A 152 1.40 -1.05 -0.51
C THR A 152 0.02 -1.69 -0.69
N GLY A 153 -0.15 -2.59 -1.65
CA GLY A 153 -1.46 -3.16 -1.99
C GLY A 153 -2.49 -2.11 -2.45
N SER A 154 -2.04 -0.91 -2.83
CA SER A 154 -2.94 0.18 -3.24
C SER A 154 -3.87 -0.22 -4.37
N GLU A 155 -3.41 -1.10 -5.28
CA GLU A 155 -4.22 -1.66 -6.37
C GLU A 155 -5.49 -2.36 -5.91
N ALA A 156 -5.51 -2.85 -4.66
CA ALA A 156 -6.64 -3.60 -4.10
C ALA A 156 -7.51 -2.79 -3.13
N THR A 157 -7.17 -1.53 -2.88
CA THR A 157 -7.84 -0.68 -1.89
C THR A 157 -8.78 0.35 -2.52
N ARG A 158 -9.70 0.87 -1.71
CA ARG A 158 -10.65 1.93 -2.08
C ARG A 158 -10.18 3.34 -1.67
N ASN A 159 -8.92 3.49 -1.27
CA ASN A 159 -8.35 4.77 -0.85
C ASN A 159 -7.12 5.13 -1.68
N GLY A 160 -6.83 6.43 -1.73
CA GLY A 160 -5.57 6.99 -2.18
C GLY A 160 -5.02 7.93 -1.13
N VAL A 161 -3.72 7.87 -0.86
CA VAL A 161 -3.04 8.71 0.14
C VAL A 161 -2.34 9.86 -0.56
N ILE A 162 -2.66 11.08 -0.15
CA ILE A 162 -2.10 12.31 -0.75
C ILE A 162 -1.41 13.12 0.35
N SER A 163 -0.21 13.56 0.05
CA SER A 163 0.59 14.43 0.91
C SER A 163 0.20 15.89 0.69
N SER A 164 0.01 16.61 1.77
CA SER A 164 -0.14 18.07 1.78
C SER A 164 1.05 18.67 2.55
N PRO A 165 2.15 19.03 1.87
CA PRO A 165 3.33 19.59 2.52
C PRO A 165 3.04 20.90 3.25
N GLU A 166 2.14 21.73 2.73
CA GLU A 166 1.72 22.99 3.33
C GLU A 166 1.03 22.78 4.68
N GLN A 167 0.22 21.73 4.78
CA GLN A 167 -0.51 21.37 6.00
C GLN A 167 0.29 20.41 6.89
N ARG A 168 1.48 19.97 6.45
CA ARG A 168 2.28 18.92 7.10
C ARG A 168 1.43 17.70 7.44
N ALA A 169 0.66 17.21 6.45
CA ALA A 169 -0.27 16.10 6.65
C ALA A 169 -0.26 15.15 5.46
N LYS A 170 -0.43 13.86 5.75
CA LYS A 170 -0.82 12.83 4.77
C LYS A 170 -2.27 12.46 5.04
N ARG A 171 -3.12 12.55 4.03
CA ARG A 171 -4.55 12.34 4.17
C ARG A 171 -5.05 11.41 3.07
N SER A 172 -6.07 10.62 3.40
CA SER A 172 -6.70 9.73 2.42
C SER A 172 -7.93 10.36 1.80
N ILE A 173 -8.12 10.13 0.50
CA ILE A 173 -9.45 10.07 -0.10
C ILE A 173 -9.93 8.62 -0.02
N ARG A 174 -11.21 8.40 0.29
CA ARG A 174 -11.77 7.06 0.43
C ARG A 174 -13.18 6.98 -0.15
N SER A 175 -13.37 6.06 -1.11
CA SER A 175 -14.68 5.73 -1.69
C SER A 175 -14.60 4.39 -2.41
N GLU A 176 -15.67 3.61 -2.41
CA GLU A 176 -15.75 2.37 -3.21
C GLU A 176 -15.65 2.63 -4.71
N ARG A 177 -16.02 3.84 -5.17
CA ARG A 177 -15.87 4.27 -6.57
C ARG A 177 -14.41 4.31 -7.03
N LEU A 178 -13.45 4.38 -6.09
CA LEU A 178 -12.01 4.39 -6.37
C LEU A 178 -11.39 2.99 -6.47
N LEU A 179 -12.19 1.93 -6.22
CA LEU A 179 -11.71 0.57 -6.46
C LEU A 179 -11.41 0.38 -7.94
N PRO A 180 -10.21 -0.13 -8.30
CA PRO A 180 -9.87 -0.38 -9.69
C PRO A 180 -10.86 -1.34 -10.37
N ARG A 181 -11.22 -1.03 -11.61
CA ARG A 181 -12.01 -1.92 -12.45
C ARG A 181 -11.21 -3.15 -12.89
N LEU A 182 -9.92 -2.96 -13.07
CA LEU A 182 -8.97 -4.01 -13.41
C LEU A 182 -7.68 -3.81 -12.63
N VAL A 183 -7.18 -4.88 -12.04
CA VAL A 183 -5.84 -4.99 -11.45
C VAL A 183 -5.07 -6.01 -12.25
N LEU A 184 -3.91 -5.64 -12.76
CA LEU A 184 -3.00 -6.53 -13.48
C LEU A 184 -1.67 -6.59 -12.74
N VAL A 185 -1.45 -7.65 -12.00
CA VAL A 185 -0.21 -7.91 -11.24
C VAL A 185 0.68 -8.85 -12.05
N ASP A 186 1.75 -8.30 -12.59
CA ASP A 186 2.80 -9.08 -13.26
C ASP A 186 4.09 -9.01 -12.43
N PRO A 187 4.48 -10.08 -11.74
CA PRO A 187 5.69 -10.12 -10.93
C PRO A 187 6.98 -9.72 -11.68
N GLU A 188 7.03 -9.93 -12.99
CA GLU A 188 8.19 -9.54 -13.81
C GLU A 188 8.42 -8.02 -13.82
N LEU A 189 7.39 -7.20 -13.59
CA LEU A 189 7.53 -5.74 -13.46
C LEU A 189 8.30 -5.32 -12.20
N THR A 190 8.52 -6.23 -11.25
CA THR A 190 9.27 -5.97 -10.03
C THR A 190 10.74 -6.40 -10.09
N LEU A 191 11.17 -7.07 -11.18
CA LEU A 191 12.54 -7.60 -11.31
C LEU A 191 13.63 -6.52 -11.30
N SER A 192 13.31 -5.31 -11.78
CA SER A 192 14.22 -4.18 -11.82
C SER A 192 14.31 -3.37 -10.51
N LEU A 193 13.53 -3.75 -9.48
CA LEU A 193 13.52 -3.01 -8.22
C LEU A 193 14.85 -3.17 -7.47
N PRO A 194 15.46 -2.05 -7.00
CA PRO A 194 16.64 -2.11 -6.16
C PRO A 194 16.38 -2.86 -4.84
N PRO A 195 17.40 -3.51 -4.25
CA PRO A 195 17.25 -4.26 -2.98
C PRO A 195 16.62 -3.45 -1.85
N LYS A 196 17.01 -2.19 -1.68
CA LYS A 196 16.45 -1.30 -0.64
C LYS A 196 14.94 -1.06 -0.82
N VAL A 197 14.50 -0.88 -2.07
CA VAL A 197 13.07 -0.69 -2.38
C VAL A 197 12.32 -2.01 -2.16
N THR A 198 12.90 -3.12 -2.62
CA THR A 198 12.35 -4.47 -2.41
C THR A 198 12.18 -4.77 -0.91
N ALA A 199 13.19 -4.47 -0.08
CA ALA A 199 13.14 -4.67 1.37
C ALA A 199 12.01 -3.84 2.01
N ALA A 200 11.99 -2.53 1.74
CA ALA A 200 11.00 -1.63 2.33
C ALA A 200 9.57 -2.00 1.92
N THR A 201 9.33 -2.28 0.63
CA THR A 201 7.99 -2.63 0.15
C THR A 201 7.55 -4.02 0.60
N GLY A 202 8.43 -5.02 0.60
CA GLY A 202 8.12 -6.36 1.08
C GLY A 202 7.80 -6.39 2.58
N LEU A 203 8.54 -5.63 3.38
CA LEU A 203 8.25 -5.46 4.81
C LEU A 203 6.94 -4.71 5.06
N ASP A 204 6.59 -3.76 4.20
CA ASP A 204 5.28 -3.10 4.23
C ASP A 204 4.15 -4.13 4.03
N ALA A 205 4.23 -4.97 3.00
CA ALA A 205 3.24 -6.03 2.76
C ALA A 205 3.15 -7.02 3.95
N ILE A 206 4.28 -7.43 4.52
CA ILE A 206 4.32 -8.30 5.71
C ILE A 206 3.65 -7.61 6.90
N THR A 207 3.96 -6.33 7.14
CA THR A 207 3.34 -5.55 8.22
C THR A 207 1.83 -5.43 8.03
N GLN A 208 1.38 -5.14 6.81
CA GLN A 208 -0.05 -5.07 6.46
C GLN A 208 -0.76 -6.40 6.72
N LEU A 209 -0.17 -7.53 6.29
CA LEU A 209 -0.74 -8.85 6.53
C LEU A 209 -0.89 -9.12 8.03
N ILE A 210 0.17 -8.92 8.81
CA ILE A 210 0.14 -9.18 10.25
C ILE A 210 -0.85 -8.26 10.96
N GLU A 211 -0.79 -6.93 10.73
CA GLU A 211 -1.72 -5.99 11.36
C GLU A 211 -3.17 -6.24 10.94
N SER A 212 -3.42 -6.59 9.66
CA SER A 212 -4.77 -6.96 9.19
C SER A 212 -5.32 -8.19 9.91
N TYR A 213 -4.47 -9.18 10.22
CA TYR A 213 -4.89 -10.40 10.92
C TYR A 213 -5.30 -10.12 12.36
N ILE A 214 -4.50 -9.32 13.07
CA ILE A 214 -4.72 -9.03 14.49
C ILE A 214 -5.66 -7.83 14.72
N SER A 215 -6.01 -7.07 13.67
CA SER A 215 -6.87 -5.89 13.78
C SER A 215 -8.18 -6.20 14.52
N ARG A 216 -8.66 -5.24 15.33
CA ARG A 216 -9.99 -5.35 15.96
C ARG A 216 -11.14 -5.40 14.94
N ARG A 217 -10.87 -5.00 13.68
CA ARG A 217 -11.80 -5.02 12.56
C ARG A 217 -11.62 -6.24 11.65
N ALA A 218 -10.71 -7.17 12.00
CA ALA A 218 -10.46 -8.36 11.21
C ALA A 218 -11.72 -9.20 11.05
N THR A 219 -11.98 -9.66 9.84
CA THR A 219 -13.08 -10.55 9.49
C THR A 219 -12.55 -11.94 9.13
N PRO A 220 -13.38 -12.99 9.13
CA PRO A 220 -12.94 -14.31 8.68
C PRO A 220 -12.31 -14.28 7.28
N LEU A 221 -12.88 -13.51 6.32
CA LEU A 221 -12.33 -13.39 4.98
C LEU A 221 -10.99 -12.66 4.95
N SER A 222 -10.86 -11.52 5.67
CA SER A 222 -9.58 -10.81 5.72
C SER A 222 -8.48 -11.66 6.36
N ARG A 223 -8.79 -12.46 7.39
CA ARG A 223 -7.85 -13.41 7.99
C ARG A 223 -7.44 -14.52 7.02
N MET A 224 -8.38 -15.08 6.23
CA MET A 224 -8.05 -16.09 5.22
C MET A 224 -7.06 -15.56 4.17
N LEU A 225 -7.20 -14.29 3.73
CA LEU A 225 -6.25 -13.66 2.82
C LEU A 225 -4.85 -13.59 3.42
N VAL A 226 -4.74 -13.28 4.72
CA VAL A 226 -3.45 -13.26 5.43
C VAL A 226 -2.84 -14.66 5.53
N LEU A 227 -3.64 -15.66 5.89
CA LEU A 227 -3.17 -17.04 5.97
C LEU A 227 -2.65 -17.57 4.62
N GLN A 228 -3.17 -17.06 3.51
CA GLN A 228 -2.69 -17.40 2.17
C GLN A 228 -1.50 -16.53 1.73
N GLY A 229 -1.42 -15.27 2.18
CA GLY A 229 -0.43 -14.30 1.71
C GLY A 229 0.88 -14.29 2.49
N LEU A 230 0.87 -14.72 3.76
CA LEU A 230 2.04 -14.62 4.64
C LEU A 230 3.09 -15.73 4.45
N PRO A 231 2.71 -17.00 4.16
CA PRO A 231 3.70 -18.09 4.04
C PRO A 231 4.80 -17.80 3.02
N GLY A 232 6.05 -18.11 3.40
CA GLY A 232 7.22 -17.98 2.52
C GLY A 232 7.69 -16.55 2.26
N THR A 233 7.00 -15.52 2.76
CA THR A 233 7.35 -14.11 2.47
C THR A 233 8.70 -13.70 2.99
N CYS A 234 9.11 -14.15 4.18
CA CYS A 234 10.42 -13.81 4.75
C CYS A 234 11.56 -14.36 3.89
N ASP A 235 11.49 -15.61 3.47
CA ASP A 235 12.52 -16.24 2.64
C ASP A 235 12.52 -15.68 1.22
N ALA A 236 11.32 -15.43 0.66
CA ALA A 236 11.19 -14.77 -0.63
C ALA A 236 11.78 -13.36 -0.60
N LEU A 237 11.59 -12.61 0.50
CA LEU A 237 12.12 -11.26 0.64
C LEU A 237 13.65 -11.27 0.74
N ARG A 238 14.22 -12.15 1.57
CA ARG A 238 15.69 -12.38 1.64
C ARG A 238 16.28 -12.66 0.26
N THR A 239 15.67 -13.60 -0.45
CA THR A 239 16.12 -14.03 -1.76
C THR A 239 15.99 -12.92 -2.79
N ALA A 240 14.84 -12.23 -2.86
CA ALA A 240 14.61 -11.14 -3.81
C ALA A 240 15.52 -9.93 -3.56
N CYS A 241 15.91 -9.65 -2.32
CA CYS A 241 16.88 -8.59 -1.99
C CYS A 241 18.31 -8.98 -2.40
N ARG A 242 18.70 -10.25 -2.28
CA ARG A 242 20.01 -10.75 -2.66
C ARG A 242 20.11 -11.01 -4.17
N GLU A 243 19.07 -11.55 -4.75
CA GLU A 243 18.97 -12.00 -6.13
C GLU A 243 17.75 -11.35 -6.79
N GLY A 244 17.87 -10.07 -7.15
CA GLY A 244 16.73 -9.27 -7.66
C GLY A 244 15.97 -9.90 -8.84
N GLY A 245 16.66 -10.73 -9.66
CA GLY A 245 16.08 -11.47 -10.78
C GLY A 245 15.38 -12.79 -10.43
N HIS A 246 15.31 -13.20 -9.15
CA HIS A 246 14.71 -14.48 -8.76
C HIS A 246 13.17 -14.44 -8.84
N LEU A 247 12.62 -14.80 -10.00
CA LEU A 247 11.20 -14.68 -10.32
C LEU A 247 10.29 -15.39 -9.31
N PRO A 248 10.57 -16.64 -8.85
CA PRO A 248 9.69 -17.27 -7.86
C PRO A 248 9.50 -16.47 -6.57
N SER A 249 10.56 -15.81 -6.09
CA SER A 249 10.45 -14.92 -4.93
C SER A 249 9.63 -13.66 -5.23
N ARG A 250 9.77 -13.09 -6.44
CA ARG A 250 8.94 -11.97 -6.88
C ARG A 250 7.46 -12.35 -6.98
N GLU A 251 7.16 -13.56 -7.42
CA GLU A 251 5.77 -14.08 -7.47
C GLU A 251 5.14 -14.17 -6.07
N ILE A 252 5.87 -14.73 -5.09
CA ILE A 252 5.41 -14.80 -3.69
C ILE A 252 5.16 -13.38 -3.14
N LEU A 253 6.11 -12.45 -3.34
CA LEU A 253 5.98 -11.09 -2.82
C LEU A 253 4.85 -10.31 -3.52
N ALA A 254 4.68 -10.46 -4.82
CA ALA A 254 3.61 -9.82 -5.56
C ALA A 254 2.21 -10.32 -5.12
N GLN A 255 2.09 -11.64 -4.89
CA GLN A 255 0.87 -12.21 -4.31
C GLN A 255 0.63 -11.71 -2.89
N ALA A 256 1.67 -11.69 -2.05
CA ALA A 256 1.57 -11.18 -0.69
C ALA A 256 1.09 -9.73 -0.64
N ALA A 257 1.65 -8.84 -1.49
CA ALA A 257 1.25 -7.45 -1.58
C ALA A 257 -0.21 -7.28 -2.03
N LEU A 258 -0.64 -8.03 -3.04
CA LEU A 258 -2.05 -8.02 -3.47
C LEU A 258 -2.99 -8.47 -2.35
N LEU A 259 -2.66 -9.58 -1.68
CA LEU A 259 -3.49 -10.12 -0.59
C LEU A 259 -3.46 -9.24 0.63
N SER A 260 -2.35 -8.55 0.92
CA SER A 260 -2.26 -7.56 1.99
C SER A 260 -3.19 -6.37 1.73
N GLY A 261 -3.22 -5.87 0.49
CA GLY A 261 -4.13 -4.80 0.08
C GLY A 261 -5.60 -5.18 0.21
N LEU A 262 -5.97 -6.39 -0.23
CA LEU A 262 -7.32 -6.93 -0.06
C LEU A 262 -7.68 -7.10 1.43
N ALA A 263 -6.75 -7.59 2.25
CA ALA A 263 -6.97 -7.76 3.69
C ALA A 263 -7.17 -6.42 4.39
N LEU A 264 -6.26 -5.46 4.20
CA LEU A 264 -6.34 -4.15 4.85
C LEU A 264 -7.58 -3.35 4.45
N ALA A 265 -8.04 -3.47 3.20
CA ALA A 265 -9.24 -2.80 2.73
C ALA A 265 -10.50 -3.25 3.47
N ASN A 266 -10.47 -4.47 4.04
CA ASN A 266 -11.59 -5.15 4.68
C ASN A 266 -11.39 -5.40 6.19
N SER A 267 -10.27 -4.97 6.78
CA SER A 267 -9.98 -5.12 8.21
C SER A 267 -9.45 -3.85 8.88
N GLY A 268 -8.76 -2.99 8.13
CA GLY A 268 -7.92 -1.93 8.69
C GLY A 268 -6.59 -2.49 9.22
N LEU A 269 -5.77 -1.60 9.75
CA LEU A 269 -4.40 -1.86 10.20
C LEU A 269 -4.25 -1.62 11.71
N GLY A 270 -3.07 -1.23 12.17
CA GLY A 270 -2.76 -1.07 13.59
C GLY A 270 -1.75 0.03 13.89
N LEU A 271 -0.99 -0.17 14.95
CA LEU A 271 -0.05 0.79 15.53
C LEU A 271 1.12 1.11 14.59
N ALA A 272 1.71 0.10 13.93
CA ALA A 272 2.86 0.32 13.04
C ALA A 272 2.50 1.28 11.91
N HIS A 273 1.39 1.06 11.22
CA HIS A 273 0.92 1.95 10.16
C HIS A 273 0.41 3.30 10.67
N GLY A 274 -0.14 3.35 11.89
CA GLY A 274 -0.53 4.61 12.52
C GLY A 274 0.68 5.54 12.67
N VAL A 275 1.77 5.01 13.23
CA VAL A 275 3.03 5.76 13.43
C VAL A 275 3.74 6.04 12.10
N ALA A 276 3.71 5.10 11.16
CA ALA A 276 4.38 5.27 9.86
C ALA A 276 3.87 6.48 9.08
N ALA A 277 2.58 6.80 9.18
CA ALA A 277 2.00 8.00 8.56
C ALA A 277 2.63 9.28 9.13
N ALA A 278 2.76 9.38 10.46
CA ALA A 278 3.38 10.51 11.15
C ALA A 278 4.88 10.62 10.86
N LEU A 279 5.61 9.50 10.82
CA LEU A 279 7.04 9.46 10.46
C LEU A 279 7.29 10.00 9.06
N GLY A 280 6.41 9.69 8.11
CA GLY A 280 6.48 10.23 6.77
C GLY A 280 6.33 11.75 6.73
N VAL A 281 5.49 12.34 7.59
CA VAL A 281 5.25 13.80 7.67
C VAL A 281 6.38 14.52 8.39
N HIS A 282 6.81 14.02 9.55
CA HIS A 282 7.70 14.75 10.45
C HIS A 282 9.19 14.48 10.20
N ALA A 283 9.52 13.32 9.63
CA ALA A 283 10.91 12.90 9.42
C ALA A 283 11.22 12.50 7.98
N ASN A 284 10.25 12.64 7.06
CA ASN A 284 10.39 12.25 5.64
C ASN A 284 10.87 10.80 5.46
N VAL A 285 10.47 9.91 6.37
CA VAL A 285 10.76 8.48 6.28
C VAL A 285 9.81 7.84 5.27
N SER A 286 10.33 7.05 4.35
CA SER A 286 9.50 6.33 3.39
C SER A 286 8.53 5.37 4.10
N HIS A 287 7.30 5.24 3.60
CA HIS A 287 6.22 4.54 4.28
C HIS A 287 6.59 3.11 4.67
N GLY A 288 7.05 2.28 3.74
CA GLY A 288 7.40 0.89 4.02
C GLY A 288 8.55 0.73 5.02
N LEU A 289 9.52 1.66 5.00
CA LEU A 289 10.60 1.67 5.99
C LEU A 289 10.08 2.00 7.39
N ALA A 290 9.19 2.98 7.50
CA ALA A 290 8.55 3.34 8.77
C ALA A 290 7.71 2.18 9.33
N CYS A 291 6.92 1.49 8.48
CA CYS A 291 6.16 0.30 8.87
C CYS A 291 7.09 -0.81 9.40
N ALA A 292 8.19 -1.07 8.68
CA ALA A 292 9.17 -2.10 9.03
C ALA A 292 9.78 -1.86 10.42
N VAL A 293 10.25 -0.63 10.70
CA VAL A 293 10.89 -0.28 11.97
C VAL A 293 9.90 -0.38 13.13
N MET A 294 8.64 0.01 12.90
CA MET A 294 7.61 0.01 13.94
C MET A 294 6.99 -1.37 14.21
N LEU A 295 7.09 -2.33 13.28
CA LEU A 295 6.40 -3.62 13.39
C LEU A 295 6.76 -4.38 14.68
N PRO A 296 8.04 -4.63 15.02
CA PRO A 296 8.36 -5.38 16.25
C PRO A 296 7.81 -4.74 17.52
N ALA A 297 7.88 -3.41 17.63
CA ALA A 297 7.34 -2.68 18.78
C ALA A 297 5.81 -2.76 18.85
N ALA A 298 5.13 -2.64 17.71
CA ALA A 298 3.68 -2.80 17.62
C ALA A 298 3.23 -4.20 18.05
N LEU A 299 3.99 -5.23 17.68
CA LEU A 299 3.68 -6.61 18.07
C LEU A 299 3.93 -6.83 19.56
N ARG A 300 5.03 -6.33 20.13
CA ARG A 300 5.27 -6.39 21.60
C ARG A 300 4.14 -5.70 22.37
N TYR A 301 3.73 -4.52 21.90
CA TYR A 301 2.63 -3.78 22.52
C TYR A 301 1.32 -4.58 22.53
N ASN A 302 1.04 -5.34 21.48
CA ASN A 302 -0.18 -6.13 21.33
C ASN A 302 -0.04 -7.58 21.81
N LEU A 303 1.14 -8.04 22.27
CA LEU A 303 1.45 -9.42 22.56
C LEU A 303 0.46 -10.07 23.55
N ASP A 304 0.17 -9.40 24.65
CA ASP A 304 -0.69 -9.96 25.71
C ASP A 304 -2.14 -10.14 25.26
N CYS A 305 -2.66 -9.22 24.46
CA CYS A 305 -4.05 -9.30 23.97
C CYS A 305 -4.21 -10.14 22.68
N LYS A 306 -3.09 -10.51 22.02
CA LYS A 306 -3.08 -11.22 20.73
C LYS A 306 -2.13 -12.42 20.69
N THR A 307 -1.79 -12.96 21.84
CA THR A 307 -0.88 -14.12 21.97
C THR A 307 -1.25 -15.24 21.01
N ASP A 308 -2.49 -15.70 20.99
CA ASP A 308 -2.93 -16.84 20.17
C ASP A 308 -2.93 -16.52 18.67
N ASP A 309 -3.35 -15.29 18.30
CA ASP A 309 -3.32 -14.83 16.91
C ASP A 309 -1.86 -14.76 16.41
N LEU A 310 -0.93 -14.20 17.20
CA LEU A 310 0.49 -14.11 16.86
C LEU A 310 1.17 -15.49 16.84
N ALA A 311 0.82 -16.38 17.74
CA ALA A 311 1.27 -17.77 17.72
C ALA A 311 0.85 -18.49 16.43
N THR A 312 -0.40 -18.30 16.02
CA THR A 312 -0.92 -18.85 14.75
C THR A 312 -0.09 -18.35 13.56
N LEU A 313 0.20 -17.04 13.49
CA LEU A 313 1.05 -16.48 12.43
C LEU A 313 2.50 -16.98 12.51
N SER A 314 3.03 -17.18 13.71
CA SER A 314 4.35 -17.78 13.92
C SER A 314 4.42 -19.20 13.34
N TRP A 315 3.47 -20.05 13.70
CA TRP A 315 3.42 -21.44 13.20
C TRP A 315 3.21 -21.50 11.70
N LEU A 316 2.42 -20.58 11.16
CA LEU A 316 2.18 -20.48 9.71
C LEU A 316 3.46 -20.10 8.95
N LEU A 317 4.22 -19.14 9.46
CA LEU A 317 5.40 -18.58 8.79
C LEU A 317 6.66 -19.44 9.01
N LEU A 318 6.82 -20.01 10.21
CA LEU A 318 8.05 -20.66 10.68
C LEU A 318 7.90 -22.17 10.92
N GLY A 319 6.72 -22.70 10.75
CA GLY A 319 6.38 -24.07 11.08
C GLY A 319 6.01 -24.26 12.58
N PRO A 320 5.17 -25.28 12.87
CA PRO A 320 4.76 -25.59 14.25
C PRO A 320 5.93 -26.17 15.04
N THR A 321 5.95 -25.86 16.34
CA THR A 321 6.90 -26.41 17.32
C THR A 321 6.15 -26.77 18.61
N ALA A 322 6.80 -27.51 19.53
CA ALA A 322 6.23 -27.92 20.83
C ALA A 322 6.28 -26.78 21.87
N GLU A 323 6.33 -25.54 21.47
CA GLU A 323 6.37 -24.36 22.33
C GLU A 323 4.95 -23.89 22.73
N SER A 324 4.86 -23.14 23.84
CA SER A 324 3.61 -22.49 24.23
C SER A 324 3.22 -21.38 23.24
N PRO A 325 1.93 -21.00 23.15
CA PRO A 325 1.49 -19.90 22.28
C PRO A 325 2.29 -18.61 22.52
N ARG A 326 2.63 -18.28 23.78
CA ARG A 326 3.43 -17.09 24.09
C ARG A 326 4.86 -17.17 23.55
N GLN A 327 5.48 -18.33 23.63
CA GLN A 327 6.81 -18.56 23.05
C GLN A 327 6.77 -18.51 21.53
N ALA A 328 5.74 -19.06 20.89
CA ALA A 328 5.54 -18.98 19.45
C ALA A 328 5.34 -17.52 19.00
N ALA A 329 4.52 -16.74 19.71
CA ALA A 329 4.31 -15.32 19.42
C ALA A 329 5.62 -14.52 19.58
N GLN A 330 6.42 -14.80 20.62
CA GLN A 330 7.73 -14.15 20.79
C GLN A 330 8.69 -14.54 19.66
N ARG A 331 8.72 -15.81 19.25
CA ARG A 331 9.53 -16.28 18.11
C ARG A 331 9.20 -15.54 16.80
N LEU A 332 7.93 -15.21 16.56
CA LEU A 332 7.55 -14.38 15.41
C LEU A 332 8.24 -13.01 15.48
N ILE A 333 8.17 -12.34 16.63
CA ILE A 333 8.77 -11.02 16.84
C ILE A 333 10.29 -11.09 16.63
N ASP A 334 10.96 -12.06 17.25
CA ASP A 334 12.40 -12.25 17.15
C ASP A 334 12.84 -12.52 15.69
N THR A 335 12.06 -13.33 14.95
CA THR A 335 12.31 -13.62 13.54
C THR A 335 12.20 -12.37 12.66
N LEU A 336 11.22 -11.52 12.92
CA LEU A 336 11.08 -10.24 12.20
C LEU A 336 12.23 -9.29 12.52
N GLU A 337 12.70 -9.25 13.76
CA GLU A 337 13.88 -8.45 14.12
C GLU A 337 15.16 -8.95 13.44
N ILE A 338 15.34 -10.28 13.35
CA ILE A 338 16.44 -10.88 12.58
C ILE A 338 16.33 -10.50 11.11
N LEU A 339 15.13 -10.58 10.53
CA LEU A 339 14.89 -10.19 9.14
C LEU A 339 15.27 -8.72 8.89
N LEU A 340 14.90 -7.81 9.81
CA LEU A 340 15.31 -6.39 9.69
C LEU A 340 16.83 -6.23 9.67
N LEU A 341 17.56 -6.96 10.53
CA LEU A 341 19.02 -6.95 10.56
C LEU A 341 19.63 -7.46 9.25
N GLU A 342 19.16 -8.60 8.76
CA GLU A 342 19.63 -9.23 7.51
C GLU A 342 19.40 -8.33 6.30
N LEU A 343 18.29 -7.58 6.28
CA LEU A 343 17.95 -6.64 5.21
C LEU A 343 18.54 -5.25 5.43
N GLN A 344 19.37 -5.06 6.46
CA GLN A 344 20.02 -3.79 6.80
C GLN A 344 19.01 -2.64 7.02
N ILE A 345 17.86 -2.96 7.59
CA ILE A 345 16.86 -1.97 7.97
C ILE A 345 17.23 -1.39 9.34
N PRO A 346 17.21 -0.05 9.49
CA PRO A 346 17.38 0.59 10.80
C PRO A 346 16.42 0.04 11.83
N ARG A 347 16.86 -0.05 13.08
CA ARG A 347 16.06 -0.58 14.18
C ARG A 347 15.55 0.50 15.13
N GLN A 348 16.08 1.69 15.01
CA GLN A 348 15.78 2.82 15.88
C GLN A 348 15.37 4.03 15.06
N LEU A 349 14.42 4.79 15.59
CA LEU A 349 13.91 5.99 14.93
C LEU A 349 15.00 7.07 14.74
N ARG A 350 15.96 7.17 15.65
CA ARG A 350 17.11 8.08 15.53
C ARG A 350 17.99 7.78 14.32
N GLU A 351 18.10 6.50 13.93
CA GLU A 351 18.84 6.10 12.72
C GLU A 351 18.13 6.55 11.43
N LEU A 352 16.83 6.82 11.52
CA LEU A 352 16.01 7.40 10.45
C LEU A 352 16.02 8.94 10.47
N GLY A 353 16.80 9.57 11.35
CA GLY A 353 16.89 11.01 11.49
C GLY A 353 15.77 11.64 12.35
N VAL A 354 15.00 10.83 13.07
CA VAL A 354 14.00 11.32 14.02
C VAL A 354 14.70 11.90 15.25
N ARG A 355 14.42 13.15 15.55
CA ARG A 355 14.93 13.81 16.78
C ARG A 355 13.97 13.54 17.94
N HIS A 356 14.50 13.45 19.17
CA HIS A 356 13.70 13.17 20.36
C HIS A 356 12.58 14.20 20.57
N GLU A 357 12.84 15.47 20.24
CA GLU A 357 11.88 16.56 20.36
C GLU A 357 10.67 16.42 19.42
N GLN A 358 10.75 15.55 18.43
CA GLN A 358 9.64 15.26 17.50
C GLN A 358 8.68 14.18 18.03
N LEU A 359 9.05 13.43 19.09
CA LEU A 359 8.20 12.37 19.63
C LEU A 359 6.80 12.84 20.05
N PRO A 360 6.62 14.02 20.70
CA PRO A 360 5.28 14.52 21.01
C PRO A 360 4.41 14.76 19.76
N ASP A 361 4.99 15.27 18.67
CA ASP A 361 4.29 15.48 17.42
C ASP A 361 3.94 14.14 16.75
N LEU A 362 4.85 13.17 16.79
CA LEU A 362 4.57 11.81 16.30
C LEU A 362 3.42 11.16 17.07
N VAL A 363 3.38 11.30 18.40
CA VAL A 363 2.27 10.78 19.24
C VAL A 363 0.93 11.39 18.81
N ARG A 364 0.90 12.72 18.67
CA ARG A 364 -0.33 13.44 18.29
C ARG A 364 -0.82 13.02 16.90
N ASP A 365 0.08 12.99 15.91
CA ASP A 365 -0.27 12.85 14.48
C ASP A 365 -0.32 11.38 14.01
N SER A 366 0.03 10.42 14.87
CA SER A 366 -0.20 8.99 14.64
C SER A 366 -1.66 8.59 14.78
N ARG A 367 -2.50 9.45 15.34
CA ARG A 367 -3.92 9.19 15.51
C ARG A 367 -4.64 9.25 14.17
N GLY A 368 -5.31 8.17 13.82
CA GLY A 368 -6.00 8.06 12.53
C GLY A 368 -6.63 6.69 12.33
N ASN A 369 -7.11 6.45 11.12
CA ASN A 369 -7.86 5.24 10.79
C ASN A 369 -7.04 3.95 11.03
N SER A 370 -5.72 3.96 10.79
CA SER A 370 -4.86 2.80 11.01
C SER A 370 -4.73 2.48 12.50
N LEU A 371 -4.39 3.46 13.34
CA LEU A 371 -4.27 3.25 14.78
C LEU A 371 -5.61 2.82 15.41
N ASN A 372 -6.74 3.32 14.90
CA ASN A 372 -8.08 2.93 15.34
C ASN A 372 -8.43 1.46 15.02
N GLY A 373 -7.67 0.80 14.15
CA GLY A 373 -7.76 -0.62 13.87
C GLY A 373 -6.94 -1.50 14.82
N ASN A 374 -6.09 -0.90 15.66
CA ASN A 374 -5.23 -1.64 16.58
C ASN A 374 -6.06 -2.55 17.51
N PRO A 375 -5.58 -3.75 17.86
CA PRO A 375 -6.32 -4.72 18.69
C PRO A 375 -6.85 -4.17 20.02
N ARG A 376 -6.08 -3.33 20.66
CA ARG A 376 -6.46 -2.59 21.88
C ARG A 376 -6.30 -1.09 21.67
N ASP A 377 -6.98 -0.32 22.50
CA ASP A 377 -6.82 1.13 22.51
C ASP A 377 -5.39 1.50 22.90
N VAL A 378 -4.92 2.59 22.32
CA VAL A 378 -3.57 3.13 22.54
C VAL A 378 -3.71 4.54 23.08
N SER A 379 -3.39 4.74 24.36
CA SER A 379 -3.33 6.07 25.00
C SER A 379 -2.11 6.85 24.48
N GLU A 380 -2.10 8.17 24.71
CA GLU A 380 -0.92 9.00 24.35
C GLU A 380 0.31 8.61 25.15
N ALA A 381 0.14 8.28 26.43
CA ALA A 381 1.23 7.85 27.28
C ALA A 381 1.84 6.52 26.80
N GLU A 382 1.01 5.52 26.50
CA GLU A 382 1.46 4.23 25.96
C GLU A 382 2.13 4.38 24.59
N LEU A 383 1.57 5.22 23.70
CA LEU A 383 2.19 5.45 22.40
C LEU A 383 3.56 6.13 22.52
N ARG A 384 3.69 7.06 23.48
CA ARG A 384 4.98 7.68 23.81
C ARG A 384 5.98 6.63 24.28
N GLU A 385 5.60 5.76 25.23
CA GLU A 385 6.46 4.68 25.73
C GLU A 385 6.92 3.76 24.60
N VAL A 386 6.01 3.40 23.68
CA VAL A 386 6.36 2.60 22.49
C VAL A 386 7.39 3.33 21.62
N LEU A 387 7.19 4.63 21.34
CA LEU A 387 8.13 5.40 20.52
C LEU A 387 9.49 5.58 21.21
N GLU A 388 9.52 5.83 22.50
CA GLU A 388 10.76 5.91 23.30
C GLU A 388 11.52 4.59 23.32
N SER A 389 10.81 3.44 23.33
CA SER A 389 11.44 2.11 23.32
C SER A 389 12.17 1.78 22.02
N VAL A 390 11.88 2.49 20.93
CA VAL A 390 12.48 2.30 19.61
C VAL A 390 13.23 3.53 19.12
N TRP A 391 13.36 4.56 19.93
CA TRP A 391 14.14 5.76 19.59
C TRP A 391 15.61 5.58 19.90
#